data_891d2adcab7519eb25f748cc09f4ce34
#
_entry.id   891d2adcab7519eb25f748cc09f4ce34
#
_cell.length_a   1.000
_cell.length_b   1.000
_cell.length_c   1.000
_cell.angle_alpha   90.00
_cell.angle_beta   90.00
_cell.angle_gamma   90.00
#
_symmetry.space_group_name_H-M   'P 1'
#
loop_
_entity.id
_entity.type
_entity.pdbx_description
1 polymer ?
#
loop_
_entity_poly.entity_id
_entity_poly.type
_entity_poly.pdbx_seq_one_letter_code
_entity_poly.pdbx_strand_id
1 'polypeptide(L)'
;MPTYILLSTLTPEGRQTLHKSPDRLEAVNKEITDFGCKVVAQYAVLGAYDFITVVEAPDNETAAHLSVDLGSRGTVNITTLPAIPTDQLRAKLKGPKQMGRA
;
A
#
# COMPACT_ATOMS: atom_id res chain seq x y z
N MET A 1 -3.71 -10.09 9.55
CA MET A 1 -2.48 -9.55 8.97
C MET A 1 -2.45 -8.04 9.15
N PRO A 2 -1.28 -7.46 9.41
CA PRO A 2 -1.15 -6.00 9.46
C PRO A 2 -1.58 -5.33 8.16
N THR A 3 -2.01 -4.09 8.28
CA THR A 3 -2.48 -3.28 7.17
C THR A 3 -1.41 -2.27 6.75
N TYR A 4 -1.29 -2.08 5.45
CA TYR A 4 -0.37 -1.10 4.86
C TYR A 4 -1.09 -0.31 3.79
N ILE A 5 -0.70 0.95 3.63
CA ILE A 5 -1.21 1.80 2.58
C ILE A 5 -0.07 2.12 1.63
N LEU A 6 -0.26 1.78 0.37
CA LEU A 6 0.70 2.07 -0.69
C LEU A 6 0.24 3.30 -1.43
N LEU A 7 1.04 4.36 -1.37
CA LEU A 7 0.81 5.60 -2.12
C LEU A 7 1.73 5.55 -3.33
N SER A 8 1.15 5.48 -4.51
CA SER A 8 1.91 5.23 -5.74
C SER A 8 1.85 6.41 -6.68
N THR A 9 2.99 6.74 -7.27
CA THR A 9 3.07 7.67 -8.39
C THR A 9 3.63 6.94 -9.60
N LEU A 10 3.02 7.17 -10.77
CA LEU A 10 3.48 6.58 -12.01
C LEU A 10 4.65 7.38 -12.57
N THR A 11 5.65 6.67 -13.07
CA THR A 11 6.69 7.27 -13.90
C THR A 11 6.11 7.52 -15.31
N PRO A 12 6.79 8.29 -16.16
CA PRO A 12 6.36 8.42 -17.56
C PRO A 12 6.17 7.08 -18.25
N GLU A 13 7.08 6.13 -18.00
CA GLU A 13 6.96 4.77 -18.54
C GLU A 13 5.73 4.05 -18.00
N GLY A 14 5.45 4.23 -16.71
CA GLY A 14 4.28 3.63 -16.10
C GLY A 14 2.98 4.16 -16.69
N ARG A 15 2.91 5.45 -16.97
CA ARG A 15 1.75 6.05 -17.63
C ARG A 15 1.54 5.48 -19.02
N GLN A 16 2.63 5.35 -19.79
CA GLN A 16 2.54 4.78 -21.13
C GLN A 16 2.09 3.33 -21.09
N THR A 17 2.65 2.55 -20.20
CA THR A 17 2.30 1.14 -20.05
C THR A 17 0.82 0.99 -19.69
N LEU A 18 0.34 1.76 -18.73
CA LEU A 18 -1.04 1.69 -18.30
C LEU A 18 -1.99 2.16 -19.39
N HIS A 19 -1.62 3.20 -20.13
CA HIS A 19 -2.43 3.71 -21.22
C HIS A 19 -2.59 2.68 -22.33
N LYS A 20 -1.53 1.94 -22.66
CA LYS A 20 -1.57 0.90 -23.68
C LYS A 20 -2.28 -0.36 -23.20
N SER A 21 -2.15 -0.69 -21.91
CA SER A 21 -2.68 -1.93 -21.35
C SER A 21 -3.30 -1.67 -19.99
N PRO A 22 -4.53 -1.14 -19.95
CA PRO A 22 -5.19 -0.87 -18.65
C PRO A 22 -5.33 -2.10 -17.76
N ASP A 23 -5.38 -3.29 -18.34
CA ASP A 23 -5.49 -4.54 -17.60
C ASP A 23 -4.24 -4.85 -16.74
N ARG A 24 -3.16 -4.08 -16.93
CA ARG A 24 -2.00 -4.19 -16.06
C ARG A 24 -2.34 -3.98 -14.59
N LEU A 25 -3.38 -3.19 -14.28
CA LEU A 25 -3.81 -3.02 -12.89
C LEU A 25 -4.22 -4.36 -12.28
N GLU A 26 -5.02 -5.15 -12.99
CA GLU A 26 -5.42 -6.47 -12.49
C GLU A 26 -4.24 -7.42 -12.41
N ALA A 27 -3.35 -7.39 -13.40
CA ALA A 27 -2.18 -8.26 -13.42
C ALA A 27 -1.28 -7.98 -12.22
N VAL A 28 -1.05 -6.72 -11.88
CA VAL A 28 -0.24 -6.34 -10.73
C VAL A 28 -0.92 -6.76 -9.43
N ASN A 29 -2.23 -6.57 -9.32
CA ASN A 29 -2.98 -6.99 -8.14
C ASN A 29 -2.87 -8.50 -7.92
N LYS A 30 -2.88 -9.27 -8.99
CA LYS A 30 -2.67 -10.72 -8.89
C LYS A 30 -1.26 -11.05 -8.40
N GLU A 31 -0.26 -10.33 -8.88
CA GLU A 31 1.10 -10.50 -8.41
C GLU A 31 1.22 -10.22 -6.92
N ILE A 32 0.55 -9.18 -6.44
CA ILE A 32 0.51 -8.85 -5.01
C ILE A 32 -0.07 -10.02 -4.21
N THR A 33 -1.15 -10.62 -4.72
CA THR A 33 -1.76 -11.79 -4.09
C THR A 33 -0.79 -12.98 -4.09
N ASP A 34 -0.12 -13.23 -5.20
CA ASP A 34 0.84 -14.32 -5.31
C ASP A 34 2.05 -14.11 -4.37
N PHE A 35 2.32 -12.86 -4.02
CA PHE A 35 3.38 -12.48 -3.09
C PHE A 35 3.02 -12.76 -1.62
N GLY A 36 1.82 -13.21 -1.36
CA GLY A 36 1.34 -13.51 0.00
C GLY A 36 0.63 -12.35 0.67
N CYS A 37 0.30 -11.31 -0.07
CA CYS A 37 -0.42 -10.15 0.43
C CYS A 37 -1.85 -10.16 -0.08
N LYS A 38 -2.70 -9.30 0.50
CA LYS A 38 -4.09 -9.20 0.08
C LYS A 38 -4.41 -7.75 -0.24
N VAL A 39 -4.91 -7.49 -1.44
CA VAL A 39 -5.42 -6.17 -1.80
C VAL A 39 -6.82 -6.02 -1.22
N VAL A 40 -6.98 -5.10 -0.28
CA VAL A 40 -8.26 -4.85 0.39
C VAL A 40 -9.08 -3.83 -0.38
N ALA A 41 -8.42 -2.78 -0.87
CA ALA A 41 -9.06 -1.71 -1.62
C ALA A 41 -8.01 -1.01 -2.47
N GLN A 42 -8.44 -0.43 -3.58
CA GLN A 42 -7.55 0.30 -4.46
C GLN A 42 -8.34 1.42 -5.14
N TYR A 43 -7.73 2.59 -5.19
CA TYR A 43 -8.35 3.78 -5.80
C TYR A 43 -7.34 4.48 -6.69
N ALA A 44 -7.80 4.92 -7.86
CA ALA A 44 -7.10 5.92 -8.63
C ALA A 44 -7.46 7.29 -8.06
N VAL A 45 -6.47 8.14 -7.88
CA VAL A 45 -6.67 9.44 -7.24
C VAL A 45 -6.02 10.54 -8.07
N LEU A 46 -6.38 11.78 -7.76
CA LEU A 46 -5.80 12.97 -8.37
C LEU A 46 -4.95 13.69 -7.35
N GLY A 47 -3.95 14.43 -7.83
CA GLY A 47 -3.09 15.21 -6.95
C GLY A 47 -1.69 14.62 -6.86
N ALA A 48 -1.15 14.57 -5.66
CA ALA A 48 0.23 14.16 -5.43
C ALA A 48 0.50 12.69 -5.74
N TYR A 49 -0.55 11.85 -5.70
CA TYR A 49 -0.43 10.41 -5.95
C TYR A 49 -1.39 10.01 -7.06
N ASP A 50 -1.08 8.90 -7.73
CA ASP A 50 -1.93 8.36 -8.79
C ASP A 50 -2.81 7.23 -8.30
N PHE A 51 -2.31 6.43 -7.34
CA PHE A 51 -3.09 5.34 -6.76
C PHE A 51 -2.87 5.26 -5.25
N ILE A 52 -3.93 4.84 -4.56
CA ILE A 52 -3.87 4.45 -3.16
C ILE A 52 -4.33 3.00 -3.10
N THR A 53 -3.48 2.13 -2.58
CA THR A 53 -3.80 0.71 -2.45
C THR A 53 -3.67 0.30 -0.99
N VAL A 54 -4.73 -0.25 -0.44
CA VAL A 54 -4.75 -0.78 0.92
C VAL A 54 -4.49 -2.28 0.82
N VAL A 55 -3.42 -2.74 1.47
CA VAL A 55 -3.06 -4.16 1.45
C VAL A 55 -2.88 -4.68 2.86
N GLU A 56 -3.08 -5.97 3.01
CA GLU A 56 -2.67 -6.70 4.19
C GLU A 56 -1.45 -7.54 3.83
N ALA A 57 -0.46 -7.55 4.69
CA ALA A 57 0.76 -8.33 4.51
C ALA A 57 1.11 -9.01 5.83
N PRO A 58 1.83 -10.16 5.78
CA PRO A 58 2.17 -10.89 7.01
C PRO A 58 3.01 -10.08 8.00
N ASP A 59 3.92 -9.26 7.49
CA ASP A 59 4.86 -8.51 8.31
C ASP A 59 5.45 -7.33 7.53
N ASN A 60 6.22 -6.51 8.23
CA ASN A 60 6.86 -5.35 7.64
C ASN A 60 7.86 -5.73 6.55
N GLU A 61 8.57 -6.81 6.78
CA GLU A 61 9.58 -7.27 5.82
C GLU A 61 8.97 -7.66 4.50
N THR A 62 7.83 -8.32 4.52
CA THR A 62 7.11 -8.68 3.30
C THR A 62 6.57 -7.44 2.59
N ALA A 63 6.02 -6.49 3.35
CA ALA A 63 5.53 -5.24 2.79
C ALA A 63 6.67 -4.44 2.14
N ALA A 64 7.82 -4.38 2.79
CA ALA A 64 9.00 -3.71 2.23
C ALA A 64 9.49 -4.40 0.97
N HIS A 65 9.55 -5.72 0.98
CA HIS A 65 9.96 -6.50 -0.19
C HIS A 65 9.01 -6.26 -1.37
N LEU A 66 7.71 -6.24 -1.11
CA LEU A 66 6.71 -5.93 -2.15
C LEU A 66 6.98 -4.55 -2.76
N SER A 67 7.23 -3.56 -1.92
CA SER A 67 7.48 -2.19 -2.38
C SER A 67 8.74 -2.09 -3.24
N VAL A 68 9.80 -2.75 -2.83
CA VAL A 68 11.05 -2.78 -3.59
C VAL A 68 10.84 -3.48 -4.93
N ASP A 69 10.15 -4.61 -4.92
CA ASP A 69 9.91 -5.38 -6.15
C ASP A 69 9.10 -4.57 -7.15
N LEU A 70 8.00 -3.96 -6.72
CA LEU A 70 7.18 -3.14 -7.60
C LEU A 70 7.94 -1.91 -8.10
N GLY A 71 8.69 -1.27 -7.22
CA GLY A 71 9.46 -0.07 -7.58
C GLY A 71 10.62 -0.37 -8.52
N SER A 72 11.17 -1.58 -8.46
CA SER A 72 12.34 -1.95 -9.27
C SER A 72 12.04 -2.03 -10.77
N ARG A 73 10.77 -2.08 -11.13
CA ARG A 73 10.35 -2.19 -12.54
C ARG A 73 10.42 -0.86 -13.29
N GLY A 74 10.62 0.25 -12.58
CA GLY A 74 10.74 1.56 -13.20
C GLY A 74 9.43 2.19 -13.64
N THR A 75 8.29 1.61 -13.28
CA THR A 75 6.97 2.12 -13.69
C THR A 75 6.24 2.88 -12.58
N VAL A 76 6.60 2.64 -11.31
CA VAL A 76 5.99 3.30 -10.17
C VAL A 76 7.04 3.65 -9.12
N ASN A 77 6.73 4.70 -8.36
CA ASN A 77 7.38 5.00 -7.09
C ASN A 77 6.35 4.79 -6.00
N ILE A 78 6.72 4.12 -4.93
CA ILE A 78 5.78 3.74 -3.87
C ILE A 78 6.25 4.25 -2.53
N THR A 79 5.33 4.89 -1.80
CA THR A 79 5.49 5.20 -0.39
C THR A 79 4.62 4.21 0.37
N THR A 80 5.23 3.42 1.24
CA THR A 80 4.53 2.38 1.99
C THR A 80 4.37 2.81 3.43
N LEU A 81 3.13 2.88 3.90
CA LEU A 81 2.80 3.32 5.25
C LEU A 81 2.19 2.16 6.03
N PRO A 82 2.78 1.76 7.16
CA PRO A 82 2.07 0.89 8.10
C PRO A 82 0.83 1.64 8.59
N ALA A 83 -0.29 0.96 8.64
CA ALA A 83 -1.55 1.58 9.02
C ALA A 83 -2.19 0.82 10.18
N ILE A 84 -2.78 1.57 11.08
CA ILE A 84 -3.49 1.01 12.23
C ILE A 84 -4.97 1.33 12.03
N PRO A 85 -5.84 0.32 11.97
CA PRO A 85 -7.27 0.57 11.94
C PRO A 85 -7.66 1.42 13.15
N THR A 86 -8.50 2.41 12.92
CA THR A 86 -8.82 3.38 13.98
C THR A 86 -9.49 2.74 15.19
N ASP A 87 -10.19 1.62 15.01
CA ASP A 87 -10.77 0.88 16.11
C ASP A 87 -9.71 0.38 17.08
N GLN A 88 -8.59 -0.10 16.55
CA GLN A 88 -7.49 -0.59 17.36
C GLN A 88 -6.84 0.56 18.14
N LEU A 89 -6.64 1.69 17.48
CA LEU A 89 -6.09 2.86 18.14
C LEU A 89 -7.03 3.34 19.25
N ARG A 90 -8.33 3.42 18.95
CA ARG A 90 -9.32 3.85 19.93
C ARG A 90 -9.34 2.93 21.15
N ALA A 91 -9.28 1.61 20.93
CA ALA A 91 -9.23 0.66 22.03
C ALA A 91 -7.98 0.86 22.89
N LYS A 92 -6.85 1.11 22.25
CA LYS A 92 -5.60 1.36 22.98
C LYS A 92 -5.69 2.63 23.81
N LEU A 93 -6.27 3.68 23.25
CA LEU A 93 -6.41 4.95 23.95
C LEU A 93 -7.36 4.87 25.14
N LYS A 94 -8.33 3.96 25.13
CA LYS A 94 -9.24 3.72 26.25
C LYS A 94 -8.60 2.92 27.38
N GLY A 95 -7.47 2.29 27.14
CA GLY A 95 -6.75 1.52 28.14
C GLY A 95 -6.11 2.41 29.19
N PRO A 96 -5.41 1.80 30.16
CA PRO A 96 -4.72 2.56 31.19
C PRO A 96 -3.75 3.55 30.59
N LYS A 97 -3.71 4.75 31.12
CA LYS A 97 -2.72 5.74 30.72
C LYS A 97 -1.36 5.29 31.23
N GLN A 98 -0.38 5.48 30.40
CA GLN A 98 0.94 4.94 30.68
C GLN A 98 1.93 6.03 31.02
N MET A 99 1.81 7.18 30.41
CA MET A 99 2.70 8.28 30.68
C MET A 99 2.05 9.55 30.16
N GLY A 100 2.69 10.66 30.42
CA GLY A 100 2.16 11.93 29.95
C GLY A 100 1.00 12.45 30.76
N ARG A 101 0.63 11.77 31.80
CA ARG A 101 -0.36 12.36 32.68
C ARG A 101 0.32 13.16 33.76
N ALA A 102 -0.20 14.22 33.99
CA ALA A 102 0.27 15.09 35.06
C ALA A 102 -0.23 14.57 36.38
#